data_3a4ad2d78fd62fc7b2e05168b57b205e
#
_entry.id   3a4ad2d78fd62fc7b2e05168b57b205e
#
_cell.length_a   1.000
_cell.length_b   1.000
_cell.length_c   1.000
_cell.angle_alpha   90.00
_cell.angle_beta   90.00
_cell.angle_gamma   90.00
#
_symmetry.space_group_name_H-M   'P 1'
#
loop_
_entity.id
_entity.type
_entity.pdbx_description
1 polymer ?
#
loop_
_entity_poly.entity_id
_entity_poly.type
_entity_poly.pdbx_seq_one_letter_code
_entity_poly.pdbx_strand_id
1 'polypeptide(L)'
;MDAVLFALPASHPCAAVERALALKEVAYRRVELIPGPHRIVQKAVFGATTVPAVRLSDGTKVVGSRPIMRELDARVPEPRLVPESAGAARAEEWGDQVLQSLVRRVVWAALVRAPGRVMGYTVDAKLPVPRPVARLSAPLIARLAVKLNDASDPNVRADLRALPHHLDRIDGWIEDGSLAEDAIAARLQVGSGLRLLMTLEDVRPLIDARPAGRMARDVFPVRAGSVGAGVLPSGWLP
;
A
#
# COMPACT_ATOMS: atom_id res chain seq x y z
N MET A 1 -5.51 -11.35 21.66
CA MET A 1 -4.13 -10.97 21.24
C MET A 1 -4.14 -9.50 20.91
N ASP A 2 -3.21 -8.73 21.44
CA ASP A 2 -3.09 -7.30 21.15
C ASP A 2 -1.82 -7.03 20.35
N ALA A 3 -1.86 -6.00 19.50
CA ALA A 3 -0.75 -5.65 18.64
C ALA A 3 -0.45 -4.13 18.65
N VAL A 4 0.77 -3.76 18.35
CA VAL A 4 1.15 -2.38 18.02
C VAL A 4 1.65 -2.36 16.59
N LEU A 5 0.89 -1.70 15.70
CA LEU A 5 1.22 -1.54 14.30
C LEU A 5 1.97 -0.22 14.09
N PHE A 6 3.18 -0.30 13.55
CA PHE A 6 3.96 0.84 13.09
C PHE A 6 3.72 1.06 11.61
N ALA A 7 3.14 2.21 11.26
CA ALA A 7 2.63 2.47 9.93
C ALA A 7 2.97 3.88 9.43
N LEU A 8 2.90 4.06 8.13
CA LEU A 8 2.88 5.38 7.48
C LEU A 8 1.46 5.71 7.03
N PRO A 9 1.04 6.97 7.11
CA PRO A 9 -0.22 7.41 6.52
C PRO A 9 -0.31 7.00 5.04
N ALA A 10 -1.47 6.55 4.62
CA ALA A 10 -1.79 6.11 3.26
C ALA A 10 -0.88 5.03 2.66
N SER A 11 -0.01 4.42 3.43
CA SER A 11 0.77 3.27 2.97
C SER A 11 -0.14 2.10 2.62
N HIS A 12 -0.10 1.64 1.36
CA HIS A 12 -0.95 0.53 0.91
C HIS A 12 -0.60 -0.81 1.58
N PRO A 13 0.68 -1.20 1.80
CA PRO A 13 0.95 -2.43 2.56
C PRO A 13 0.56 -2.31 4.05
N CYS A 14 0.56 -1.10 4.63
CA CYS A 14 0.02 -0.91 5.97
C CYS A 14 -1.51 -1.10 5.98
N ALA A 15 -2.22 -0.57 4.99
CA ALA A 15 -3.67 -0.76 4.86
C ALA A 15 -4.03 -2.25 4.68
N ALA A 16 -3.22 -3.02 3.95
CA ALA A 16 -3.40 -4.47 3.81
C ALA A 16 -3.29 -5.17 5.18
N VAL A 17 -2.30 -4.82 5.99
CA VAL A 17 -2.14 -5.37 7.35
C VAL A 17 -3.26 -4.93 8.29
N GLU A 18 -3.70 -3.68 8.24
CA GLU A 18 -4.84 -3.21 9.03
C GLU A 18 -6.11 -3.98 8.73
N ARG A 19 -6.36 -4.24 7.44
CA ARG A 19 -7.50 -5.06 7.03
C ARG A 19 -7.35 -6.51 7.50
N ALA A 20 -6.16 -7.07 7.45
CA ALA A 20 -5.86 -8.41 7.96
C ALA A 20 -6.09 -8.51 9.48
N LEU A 21 -5.62 -7.53 10.26
CA LEU A 21 -5.86 -7.44 11.71
C LEU A 21 -7.36 -7.35 12.03
N ALA A 22 -8.10 -6.56 11.25
CA ALA A 22 -9.55 -6.44 11.42
C ALA A 22 -10.29 -7.75 11.10
N LEU A 23 -9.91 -8.46 10.04
CA LEU A 23 -10.48 -9.77 9.69
C LEU A 23 -10.21 -10.84 10.74
N LYS A 24 -9.06 -10.77 11.39
CA LYS A 24 -8.66 -11.65 12.50
C LYS A 24 -9.21 -11.21 13.86
N GLU A 25 -9.97 -10.13 13.91
CA GLU A 25 -10.48 -9.54 15.16
C GLU A 25 -9.38 -9.24 16.19
N VAL A 26 -8.17 -8.94 15.70
CA VAL A 26 -7.04 -8.59 16.53
C VAL A 26 -7.07 -7.12 16.88
N ALA A 27 -7.22 -6.79 18.16
CA ALA A 27 -7.13 -5.43 18.64
C ALA A 27 -5.70 -4.88 18.45
N TYR A 28 -5.59 -3.66 17.94
CA TYR A 28 -4.27 -3.05 17.75
C TYR A 28 -4.27 -1.55 18.03
N ARG A 29 -3.10 -1.06 18.44
CA ARG A 29 -2.80 0.37 18.53
C ARG A 29 -1.89 0.74 17.36
N ARG A 30 -2.28 1.75 16.60
CA ARG A 30 -1.48 2.28 15.50
C ARG A 30 -0.49 3.34 16.01
N VAL A 31 0.76 3.23 15.60
CA VAL A 31 1.83 4.21 15.76
C VAL A 31 2.13 4.81 14.41
N GLU A 32 1.75 6.08 14.23
CA GLU A 32 2.02 6.80 13.00
C GLU A 32 3.47 7.26 12.94
N LEU A 33 4.09 7.01 11.79
CA LEU A 33 5.44 7.43 11.48
C LEU A 33 5.44 8.47 10.35
N ILE A 34 6.54 9.19 10.21
CA ILE A 34 6.72 10.19 9.14
C ILE A 34 7.58 9.58 8.03
N PRO A 35 7.19 9.71 6.73
CA PRO A 35 8.02 9.28 5.61
C PRO A 35 9.42 9.88 5.68
N GLY A 36 10.44 9.05 5.47
CA GLY A 36 11.85 9.41 5.64
C GLY A 36 12.36 9.04 7.04
N PRO A 37 12.07 9.83 8.09
CA PRO A 37 12.48 9.55 9.47
C PRO A 37 12.04 8.19 10.01
N HIS A 38 10.93 7.60 9.51
CA HIS A 38 10.48 6.26 9.92
C HIS A 38 11.57 5.20 9.81
N ARG A 39 12.50 5.34 8.85
CA ARG A 39 13.59 4.37 8.64
C ARG A 39 14.50 4.25 9.85
N ILE A 40 14.75 5.37 10.55
CA ILE A 40 15.57 5.40 11.77
C ILE A 40 14.84 4.68 12.90
N VAL A 41 13.56 5.01 13.10
CA VAL A 41 12.73 4.38 14.14
C VAL A 41 12.61 2.87 13.88
N GLN A 42 12.30 2.48 12.64
CA GLN A 42 12.18 1.08 12.26
C GLN A 42 13.51 0.32 12.45
N LYS A 43 14.63 0.92 12.08
CA LYS A 43 15.94 0.30 12.27
C LYS A 43 16.26 0.07 13.75
N ALA A 44 15.95 1.05 14.60
CA ALA A 44 16.20 0.95 16.04
C ALA A 44 15.28 -0.07 16.73
N VAL A 45 14.00 -0.14 16.33
CA VAL A 45 13.00 -0.98 17.00
C VAL A 45 12.95 -2.40 16.43
N PHE A 46 13.07 -2.55 15.10
CA PHE A 46 12.83 -3.80 14.38
C PHE A 46 14.05 -4.35 13.65
N GLY A 47 15.15 -3.61 13.57
CA GLY A 47 16.31 -4.00 12.78
C GLY A 47 16.13 -3.81 11.26
N ALA A 48 14.96 -3.37 10.80
CA ALA A 48 14.58 -3.14 9.41
C ALA A 48 14.27 -1.66 9.16
N THR A 49 14.09 -1.25 7.90
CA THR A 49 13.82 0.16 7.56
C THR A 49 12.45 0.39 6.92
N THR A 50 11.63 -0.66 6.82
CA THR A 50 10.37 -0.65 6.09
C THR A 50 9.17 -0.75 7.02
N VAL A 51 8.00 -0.37 6.52
CA VAL A 51 6.69 -0.56 7.13
C VAL A 51 5.81 -1.38 6.17
N PRO A 52 4.80 -2.07 6.68
CA PRO A 52 4.34 -2.19 8.07
C PRO A 52 5.29 -3.00 8.96
N ALA A 53 5.26 -2.74 10.26
CA ALA A 53 5.86 -3.59 11.26
C ALA A 53 4.92 -3.74 12.46
N VAL A 54 4.85 -4.92 13.04
CA VAL A 54 3.98 -5.23 14.18
C VAL A 54 4.83 -5.72 15.33
N ARG A 55 4.47 -5.26 16.55
CA ARG A 55 4.93 -5.85 17.80
C ARG A 55 3.71 -6.40 18.54
N LEU A 56 3.73 -7.70 18.78
CA LEU A 56 2.67 -8.42 19.47
C LEU A 56 2.82 -8.30 20.99
N SER A 57 1.78 -8.65 21.75
CA SER A 57 1.75 -8.53 23.22
C SER A 57 2.80 -9.40 23.92
N ASP A 58 3.24 -10.49 23.32
CA ASP A 58 4.32 -11.34 23.82
C ASP A 58 5.73 -10.83 23.47
N GLY A 59 5.85 -9.67 22.82
CA GLY A 59 7.11 -9.08 22.40
C GLY A 59 7.58 -9.48 20.99
N THR A 60 6.92 -10.42 20.32
CA THR A 60 7.25 -10.84 18.95
C THR A 60 7.19 -9.65 18.00
N LYS A 61 8.24 -9.49 17.18
CA LYS A 61 8.38 -8.43 16.19
C LYS A 61 8.39 -8.99 14.79
N VAL A 62 7.49 -8.50 13.94
CA VAL A 62 7.37 -8.94 12.55
C VAL A 62 7.36 -7.74 11.62
N VAL A 63 8.09 -7.80 10.51
CA VAL A 63 8.21 -6.72 9.52
C VAL A 63 7.79 -7.21 8.15
N GLY A 64 7.00 -6.37 7.45
CA GLY A 64 6.48 -6.65 6.12
C GLY A 64 5.08 -7.23 6.14
N SER A 65 4.27 -6.88 5.15
CA SER A 65 2.85 -7.29 5.08
C SER A 65 2.69 -8.81 4.99
N ARG A 66 3.45 -9.47 4.13
CA ARG A 66 3.39 -10.95 3.97
C ARG A 66 3.78 -11.70 5.25
N PRO A 67 4.94 -11.44 5.89
CA PRO A 67 5.29 -12.09 7.14
C PRO A 67 4.28 -11.84 8.26
N ILE A 68 3.71 -10.62 8.35
CA ILE A 68 2.70 -10.30 9.34
C ILE A 68 1.43 -11.13 9.13
N MET A 69 0.95 -11.26 7.90
CA MET A 69 -0.24 -12.08 7.60
C MET A 69 -0.03 -13.56 7.96
N ARG A 70 1.16 -14.10 7.72
CA ARG A 70 1.53 -15.46 8.11
C ARG A 70 1.57 -15.65 9.62
N GLU A 71 2.14 -14.69 10.34
CA GLU A 71 2.16 -14.70 11.81
C GLU A 71 0.75 -14.60 12.39
N LEU A 72 -0.13 -13.81 11.78
CA LEU A 72 -1.54 -13.73 12.18
C LEU A 72 -2.25 -15.07 11.98
N ASP A 73 -2.05 -15.75 10.85
CA ASP A 73 -2.63 -17.08 10.59
C ASP A 73 -2.13 -18.13 11.58
N ALA A 74 -0.83 -18.10 11.90
CA ALA A 74 -0.26 -19.05 12.86
C ALA A 74 -0.86 -18.91 14.28
N ARG A 75 -1.28 -17.70 14.65
CA ARG A 75 -1.84 -17.42 15.99
C ARG A 75 -3.35 -17.49 16.06
N VAL A 76 -4.01 -17.06 15.00
CA VAL A 76 -5.46 -17.04 14.85
C VAL A 76 -5.78 -17.70 13.51
N PRO A 77 -6.00 -19.02 13.47
CA PRO A 77 -6.14 -19.74 12.19
C PRO A 77 -7.30 -19.24 11.33
N GLU A 78 -8.44 -18.89 11.94
CA GLU A 78 -9.63 -18.47 11.20
C GLU A 78 -9.93 -16.96 11.32
N PRO A 79 -10.43 -16.31 10.24
CA PRO A 79 -10.48 -16.82 8.87
C PRO A 79 -9.06 -16.90 8.29
N ARG A 80 -8.76 -17.93 7.51
CA ARG A 80 -7.44 -18.12 6.91
C ARG A 80 -7.13 -16.99 5.91
N LEU A 81 -6.01 -16.29 6.09
CA LEU A 81 -5.58 -15.21 5.20
C LEU A 81 -4.71 -15.71 4.05
N VAL A 82 -3.74 -16.58 4.38
CA VAL A 82 -2.73 -17.06 3.44
C VAL A 82 -3.29 -18.23 2.64
N PRO A 83 -3.39 -18.10 1.32
CA PRO A 83 -4.01 -19.13 0.49
C PRO A 83 -3.14 -20.36 0.36
N GLU A 84 -3.79 -21.53 0.18
CA GLU A 84 -3.12 -22.78 -0.18
C GLU A 84 -2.84 -22.88 -1.68
N SER A 85 -3.63 -22.18 -2.49
CA SER A 85 -3.49 -22.19 -3.95
C SER A 85 -2.14 -21.61 -4.39
N ALA A 86 -1.43 -22.34 -5.23
CA ALA A 86 -0.19 -21.87 -5.85
C ALA A 86 -0.42 -20.61 -6.73
N GLY A 87 -1.60 -20.48 -7.35
CA GLY A 87 -1.99 -19.29 -8.10
C GLY A 87 -2.07 -18.08 -7.20
N ALA A 88 -2.81 -18.18 -6.11
CA ALA A 88 -2.97 -17.11 -5.14
C ALA A 88 -1.64 -16.74 -4.45
N ALA A 89 -0.79 -17.73 -4.14
CA ALA A 89 0.54 -17.46 -3.59
C ALA A 89 1.42 -16.64 -4.56
N ARG A 90 1.36 -16.95 -5.88
CA ARG A 90 2.06 -16.17 -6.91
C ARG A 90 1.50 -14.76 -7.04
N ALA A 91 0.17 -14.59 -6.99
CA ALA A 91 -0.47 -13.27 -7.04
C ALA A 91 -0.09 -12.42 -5.83
N GLU A 92 -0.08 -13.00 -4.63
CA GLU A 92 0.37 -12.34 -3.40
C GLU A 92 1.83 -11.88 -3.50
N GLU A 93 2.72 -12.78 -3.93
CA GLU A 93 4.15 -12.49 -4.06
C GLU A 93 4.41 -11.38 -5.10
N TRP A 94 3.77 -11.46 -6.25
CA TRP A 94 3.88 -10.43 -7.27
C TRP A 94 3.32 -9.08 -6.78
N GLY A 95 2.20 -9.09 -6.04
CA GLY A 95 1.64 -7.90 -5.41
C GLY A 95 2.64 -7.22 -4.47
N ASP A 96 3.38 -8.01 -3.69
CA ASP A 96 4.40 -7.52 -2.77
C ASP A 96 5.67 -7.04 -3.49
N GLN A 97 6.21 -7.81 -4.42
CA GLN A 97 7.51 -7.53 -5.03
C GLN A 97 7.44 -6.53 -6.20
N VAL A 98 6.39 -6.62 -7.02
CA VAL A 98 6.28 -5.84 -8.27
C VAL A 98 5.33 -4.67 -8.10
N LEU A 99 4.05 -4.94 -7.76
CA LEU A 99 3.02 -3.92 -7.72
C LEU A 99 3.30 -2.86 -6.67
N GLN A 100 3.77 -3.24 -5.48
CA GLN A 100 4.10 -2.27 -4.42
C GLN A 100 5.12 -1.24 -4.87
N SER A 101 6.14 -1.64 -5.61
CA SER A 101 7.19 -0.75 -6.09
C SER A 101 6.67 0.23 -7.13
N LEU A 102 5.91 -0.27 -8.10
CA LEU A 102 5.23 0.55 -9.11
C LEU A 102 4.31 1.59 -8.45
N VAL A 103 3.44 1.15 -7.55
CA VAL A 103 2.49 2.02 -6.83
C VAL A 103 3.21 3.15 -6.12
N ARG A 104 4.28 2.84 -5.37
CA ARG A 104 5.06 3.86 -4.66
C ARG A 104 5.67 4.88 -5.61
N ARG A 105 6.28 4.44 -6.73
CA ARG A 105 6.89 5.33 -7.70
C ARG A 105 5.87 6.27 -8.33
N VAL A 106 4.77 5.73 -8.84
CA VAL A 106 3.74 6.51 -9.53
C VAL A 106 3.09 7.53 -8.57
N VAL A 107 2.73 7.11 -7.36
CA VAL A 107 2.08 7.99 -6.38
C VAL A 107 3.02 9.11 -5.92
N TRP A 108 4.29 8.82 -5.61
CA TRP A 108 5.24 9.85 -5.20
C TRP A 108 5.62 10.79 -6.36
N ALA A 109 5.64 10.31 -7.60
CA ALA A 109 5.81 11.15 -8.78
C ALA A 109 4.65 12.14 -8.97
N ALA A 110 3.42 11.74 -8.68
CA ALA A 110 2.28 12.64 -8.67
C ALA A 110 2.34 13.62 -7.49
N LEU A 111 2.64 13.14 -6.28
CA LEU A 111 2.66 13.96 -5.07
C LEU A 111 3.80 15.00 -5.05
N VAL A 112 4.97 14.71 -5.65
CA VAL A 112 6.03 15.72 -5.74
C VAL A 112 5.65 16.86 -6.70
N ARG A 113 4.78 16.60 -7.67
CA ARG A 113 4.24 17.60 -8.62
C ARG A 113 3.04 18.36 -8.03
N ALA A 114 2.33 17.75 -7.07
CA ALA A 114 1.19 18.33 -6.38
C ALA A 114 1.35 18.25 -4.84
N PRO A 115 2.39 18.88 -4.24
CA PRO A 115 2.75 18.66 -2.83
C PRO A 115 1.67 19.10 -1.84
N GLY A 116 0.80 20.02 -2.22
CA GLY A 116 -0.38 20.43 -1.42
C GLY A 116 -1.38 19.28 -1.19
N ARG A 117 -1.35 18.23 -2.03
CA ARG A 117 -2.23 17.07 -1.90
C ARG A 117 -1.75 16.05 -0.87
N VAL A 118 -0.49 16.09 -0.44
CA VAL A 118 0.08 15.14 0.54
C VAL A 118 -0.76 15.10 1.83
N MET A 119 -1.24 16.24 2.29
CA MET A 119 -2.05 16.32 3.52
C MET A 119 -3.40 15.61 3.41
N GLY A 120 -3.97 15.50 2.22
CA GLY A 120 -5.20 14.73 1.98
C GLY A 120 -5.06 13.24 2.29
N TYR A 121 -3.84 12.70 2.20
CA TYR A 121 -3.52 11.31 2.53
C TYR A 121 -3.28 11.08 4.03
N THR A 122 -3.37 12.12 4.84
CA THR A 122 -3.14 12.07 6.31
C THR A 122 -4.38 12.46 7.11
N VAL A 123 -5.56 12.49 6.49
CA VAL A 123 -6.80 12.99 7.13
C VAL A 123 -7.10 12.24 8.42
N ASP A 124 -7.03 10.91 8.38
CA ASP A 124 -7.35 10.03 9.52
C ASP A 124 -6.11 9.68 10.37
N ALA A 125 -4.95 10.26 10.05
CA ALA A 125 -3.70 9.94 10.74
C ALA A 125 -3.49 10.83 11.98
N LYS A 126 -3.07 10.22 13.08
CA LYS A 126 -2.56 10.90 14.28
C LYS A 126 -1.07 11.21 14.09
N LEU A 127 -0.78 12.27 13.34
CA LEU A 127 0.60 12.64 13.03
C LEU A 127 1.39 12.94 14.32
N PRO A 128 2.66 12.52 14.41
CA PRO A 128 3.52 12.81 15.56
C PRO A 128 4.02 14.26 15.59
N VAL A 129 3.59 15.10 14.65
CA VAL A 129 3.91 16.52 14.55
C VAL A 129 2.64 17.34 14.30
N PRO A 130 2.58 18.63 14.70
CA PRO A 130 1.46 19.50 14.42
C PRO A 130 1.17 19.59 12.90
N ARG A 131 -0.12 19.61 12.52
CA ARG A 131 -0.54 19.68 11.10
C ARG A 131 0.08 20.83 10.30
N PRO A 132 0.25 22.06 10.83
CA PRO A 132 0.95 23.12 10.11
C PRO A 132 2.41 22.75 9.76
N VAL A 133 3.13 22.13 10.68
CA VAL A 133 4.51 21.65 10.45
C VAL A 133 4.53 20.55 9.40
N ALA A 134 3.63 19.57 9.48
CA ALA A 134 3.48 18.53 8.48
C ALA A 134 3.21 19.11 7.08
N ARG A 135 2.32 20.12 7.00
CA ARG A 135 1.99 20.80 5.74
C ARG A 135 3.19 21.53 5.15
N LEU A 136 3.94 22.26 5.97
CA LEU A 136 5.13 23.00 5.52
C LEU A 136 6.25 22.05 5.05
N SER A 137 6.39 20.89 5.70
CA SER A 137 7.41 19.88 5.35
C SER A 137 7.00 18.99 4.18
N ALA A 138 5.75 18.99 3.75
CA ALA A 138 5.24 18.08 2.72
C ALA A 138 6.03 18.12 1.39
N PRO A 139 6.45 19.29 0.84
CA PRO A 139 7.26 19.32 -0.39
C PRO A 139 8.63 18.64 -0.23
N LEU A 140 9.27 18.82 0.93
CA LEU A 140 10.55 18.20 1.22
C LEU A 140 10.40 16.68 1.37
N ILE A 141 9.36 16.25 2.08
CA ILE A 141 9.03 14.82 2.25
C ILE A 141 8.75 14.17 0.90
N ALA A 142 8.00 14.82 0.01
CA ALA A 142 7.71 14.29 -1.31
C ALA A 142 8.99 14.11 -2.16
N ARG A 143 9.90 15.11 -2.15
CA ARG A 143 11.20 15.01 -2.84
C ARG A 143 12.06 13.88 -2.29
N LEU A 144 12.14 13.74 -0.96
CA LEU A 144 12.86 12.66 -0.31
C LEU A 144 12.27 11.30 -0.67
N ALA A 145 10.95 11.19 -0.68
CA ALA A 145 10.25 9.95 -1.03
C ALA A 145 10.47 9.55 -2.49
N VAL A 146 10.48 10.49 -3.43
CA VAL A 146 10.87 10.23 -4.83
C VAL A 146 12.26 9.59 -4.89
N LYS A 147 13.25 10.17 -4.19
CA LYS A 147 14.62 9.64 -4.15
C LYS A 147 14.69 8.24 -3.51
N LEU A 148 14.01 8.06 -2.36
CA LEU A 148 14.04 6.80 -1.60
C LEU A 148 13.32 5.64 -2.30
N ASN A 149 12.38 5.93 -3.18
CA ASN A 149 11.60 4.93 -3.93
C ASN A 149 12.03 4.80 -5.39
N ASP A 150 13.11 5.48 -5.79
CA ASP A 150 13.58 5.51 -7.19
C ASP A 150 12.47 5.91 -8.18
N ALA A 151 11.65 6.89 -7.78
CA ALA A 151 10.54 7.41 -8.58
C ALA A 151 11.01 8.46 -9.59
N SER A 152 12.07 8.14 -10.32
CA SER A 152 12.57 8.95 -11.42
C SER A 152 11.57 8.98 -12.59
N ASP A 153 11.58 10.06 -13.37
CA ASP A 153 10.68 10.19 -14.52
C ASP A 153 10.77 9.02 -15.52
N PRO A 154 11.97 8.50 -15.88
CA PRO A 154 12.07 7.32 -16.71
C PRO A 154 11.41 6.09 -16.11
N ASN A 155 11.63 5.81 -14.81
CA ASN A 155 11.06 4.65 -14.13
C ASN A 155 9.54 4.75 -14.04
N VAL A 156 9.00 5.91 -13.67
CA VAL A 156 7.56 6.14 -13.60
C VAL A 156 6.89 6.00 -14.95
N ARG A 157 7.53 6.52 -16.01
CA ARG A 157 7.05 6.35 -17.39
C ARG A 157 7.02 4.88 -17.80
N ALA A 158 8.06 4.12 -17.45
CA ALA A 158 8.10 2.68 -17.72
C ALA A 158 6.98 1.94 -16.97
N ASP A 159 6.75 2.26 -15.69
CA ASP A 159 5.68 1.70 -14.88
C ASP A 159 4.29 1.99 -15.47
N LEU A 160 4.04 3.24 -15.87
CA LEU A 160 2.74 3.62 -16.47
C LEU A 160 2.49 2.92 -17.80
N ARG A 161 3.53 2.77 -18.64
CA ARG A 161 3.42 2.00 -19.89
C ARG A 161 3.18 0.51 -19.67
N ALA A 162 3.74 -0.05 -18.60
CA ALA A 162 3.54 -1.45 -18.24
C ALA A 162 2.20 -1.71 -17.53
N LEU A 163 1.55 -0.66 -17.00
CA LEU A 163 0.34 -0.78 -16.19
C LEU A 163 -0.79 -1.55 -16.88
N PRO A 164 -1.13 -1.32 -18.18
CA PRO A 164 -2.17 -2.12 -18.84
C PRO A 164 -1.87 -3.62 -18.80
N HIS A 165 -0.65 -4.04 -19.11
CA HIS A 165 -0.25 -5.45 -19.02
C HIS A 165 -0.35 -6.02 -17.61
N HIS A 166 -0.01 -5.22 -16.60
CA HIS A 166 -0.19 -5.62 -15.20
C HIS A 166 -1.66 -5.76 -14.83
N LEU A 167 -2.52 -4.89 -15.33
CA LEU A 167 -3.97 -4.98 -15.12
C LEU A 167 -4.55 -6.21 -15.83
N ASP A 168 -4.13 -6.53 -17.05
CA ASP A 168 -4.53 -7.74 -17.78
C ASP A 168 -4.15 -9.00 -17.00
N ARG A 169 -2.97 -9.03 -16.39
CA ARG A 169 -2.53 -10.12 -15.51
C ARG A 169 -3.42 -10.26 -14.28
N ILE A 170 -3.77 -9.15 -13.63
CA ILE A 170 -4.64 -9.17 -12.44
C ILE A 170 -6.05 -9.65 -12.82
N ASP A 171 -6.59 -9.16 -13.94
CA ASP A 171 -7.89 -9.60 -14.42
C ASP A 171 -7.90 -11.10 -14.75
N GLY A 172 -6.82 -11.62 -15.37
CA GLY A 172 -6.64 -13.05 -15.59
C GLY A 172 -6.58 -13.86 -14.28
N TRP A 173 -5.95 -13.34 -13.22
CA TRP A 173 -5.95 -13.98 -11.91
C TRP A 173 -7.32 -13.93 -11.19
N ILE A 174 -8.16 -12.96 -11.51
CA ILE A 174 -9.54 -12.92 -11.03
C ILE A 174 -10.35 -14.00 -11.77
N GLU A 175 -10.14 -14.11 -13.08
CA GLU A 175 -10.84 -15.07 -13.95
C GLU A 175 -10.48 -16.53 -13.64
N ASP A 176 -9.19 -16.82 -13.40
CA ASP A 176 -8.70 -18.18 -13.10
C ASP A 176 -8.88 -18.59 -11.62
N GLY A 177 -9.40 -17.71 -10.78
CA GLY A 177 -9.63 -17.95 -9.35
C GLY A 177 -8.41 -17.74 -8.46
N SER A 178 -7.25 -17.35 -8.98
CA SER A 178 -6.06 -17.03 -8.15
C SER A 178 -6.29 -15.84 -7.20
N LEU A 179 -7.25 -14.95 -7.53
CA LEU A 179 -7.73 -13.87 -6.68
C LEU A 179 -9.20 -14.07 -6.27
N ALA A 180 -9.64 -15.32 -6.07
CA ALA A 180 -10.95 -15.64 -5.51
C ALA A 180 -11.14 -15.05 -4.10
N GLU A 181 -12.37 -15.05 -3.59
CA GLU A 181 -12.70 -14.39 -2.31
C GLU A 181 -11.92 -14.93 -1.11
N ASP A 182 -11.61 -16.21 -1.11
CA ASP A 182 -10.81 -16.90 -0.10
C ASP A 182 -9.30 -16.67 -0.21
N ALA A 183 -8.81 -16.13 -1.34
CA ALA A 183 -7.42 -15.72 -1.52
C ALA A 183 -7.12 -14.38 -0.82
N ILE A 184 -7.45 -14.28 0.47
CA ILE A 184 -7.53 -13.01 1.21
C ILE A 184 -6.20 -12.24 1.16
N ALA A 185 -5.07 -12.84 1.50
CA ALA A 185 -3.78 -12.16 1.53
C ALA A 185 -3.38 -11.63 0.14
N ALA A 186 -3.64 -12.38 -0.93
CA ALA A 186 -3.36 -11.95 -2.30
C ALA A 186 -4.24 -10.75 -2.69
N ARG A 187 -5.55 -10.80 -2.38
CA ARG A 187 -6.48 -9.68 -2.60
C ARG A 187 -6.10 -8.44 -1.79
N LEU A 188 -5.65 -8.60 -0.55
CA LEU A 188 -5.17 -7.49 0.29
C LEU A 188 -3.93 -6.85 -0.30
N GLN A 189 -2.94 -7.62 -0.76
CA GLN A 189 -1.73 -7.11 -1.38
C GLN A 189 -2.02 -6.35 -2.68
N VAL A 190 -2.74 -6.97 -3.60
CA VAL A 190 -3.05 -6.38 -4.91
C VAL A 190 -4.05 -5.23 -4.78
N GLY A 191 -5.15 -5.45 -4.05
CA GLY A 191 -6.24 -4.48 -3.91
C GLY A 191 -5.81 -3.19 -3.23
N SER A 192 -4.96 -3.25 -2.20
CA SER A 192 -4.46 -2.04 -1.51
C SER A 192 -3.64 -1.15 -2.43
N GLY A 193 -2.81 -1.74 -3.29
CA GLY A 193 -2.02 -1.04 -4.29
C GLY A 193 -2.89 -0.38 -5.36
N LEU A 194 -3.82 -1.13 -5.94
CA LEU A 194 -4.75 -0.60 -6.95
C LEU A 194 -5.61 0.55 -6.37
N ARG A 195 -6.14 0.39 -5.16
CA ARG A 195 -6.92 1.46 -4.51
C ARG A 195 -6.11 2.71 -4.26
N LEU A 196 -4.80 2.61 -4.01
CA LEU A 196 -3.95 3.79 -3.91
C LEU A 196 -3.72 4.42 -5.29
N LEU A 197 -3.47 3.65 -6.35
CA LEU A 197 -3.37 4.20 -7.73
C LEU A 197 -4.66 4.90 -8.16
N MET A 198 -5.83 4.36 -7.80
CA MET A 198 -7.14 4.96 -8.12
C MET A 198 -7.39 6.31 -7.42
N THR A 199 -6.54 6.75 -6.49
CA THR A 199 -6.58 8.10 -5.95
C THR A 199 -5.99 9.16 -6.89
N LEU A 200 -5.31 8.72 -7.95
CA LEU A 200 -4.77 9.59 -9.00
C LEU A 200 -5.76 9.64 -10.16
N GLU A 201 -6.35 10.80 -10.41
CA GLU A 201 -7.35 10.99 -11.48
C GLU A 201 -6.79 10.69 -12.88
N ASP A 202 -5.47 10.87 -13.09
CA ASP A 202 -4.80 10.52 -14.34
C ASP A 202 -4.73 9.00 -14.59
N VAL A 203 -4.72 8.20 -13.52
CA VAL A 203 -4.54 6.74 -13.57
C VAL A 203 -5.85 6.00 -13.36
N ARG A 204 -6.78 6.57 -12.60
CA ARG A 204 -8.07 5.95 -12.25
C ARG A 204 -8.81 5.36 -13.44
N PRO A 205 -8.97 6.07 -14.59
CA PRO A 205 -9.73 5.55 -15.73
C PRO A 205 -9.21 4.22 -16.28
N LEU A 206 -7.90 3.96 -16.15
CA LEU A 206 -7.28 2.72 -16.62
C LEU A 206 -7.71 1.51 -15.78
N ILE A 207 -8.12 1.73 -14.52
CA ILE A 207 -8.37 0.69 -13.51
C ILE A 207 -9.87 0.53 -13.25
N ASP A 208 -10.62 1.61 -13.22
CA ASP A 208 -11.93 1.72 -12.54
C ASP A 208 -12.99 0.79 -13.11
N ALA A 209 -13.08 0.66 -14.43
CA ALA A 209 -14.07 -0.20 -15.10
C ALA A 209 -13.68 -1.70 -15.13
N ARG A 210 -12.45 -2.05 -14.81
CA ARG A 210 -11.90 -3.41 -14.91
C ARG A 210 -12.33 -4.31 -13.73
N PRO A 211 -12.29 -5.65 -13.89
CA PRO A 211 -12.42 -6.60 -12.77
C PRO A 211 -11.48 -6.25 -11.62
N ALA A 212 -10.21 -5.94 -11.91
CA ALA A 212 -9.21 -5.48 -10.96
C ALA A 212 -9.67 -4.26 -10.12
N GLY A 213 -10.30 -3.27 -10.76
CA GLY A 213 -10.81 -2.08 -10.10
C GLY A 213 -12.02 -2.39 -9.20
N ARG A 214 -12.92 -3.26 -9.64
CA ARG A 214 -14.05 -3.73 -8.81
C ARG A 214 -13.55 -4.45 -7.57
N MET A 215 -12.67 -5.46 -7.73
CA MET A 215 -12.05 -6.17 -6.61
C MET A 215 -11.38 -5.22 -5.61
N ALA A 216 -10.62 -4.24 -6.11
CA ALA A 216 -9.93 -3.29 -5.24
C ALA A 216 -10.90 -2.43 -4.41
N ARG A 217 -12.06 -2.03 -4.96
CA ARG A 217 -13.09 -1.30 -4.23
C ARG A 217 -13.81 -2.18 -3.21
N ASP A 218 -14.08 -3.43 -3.54
CA ASP A 218 -14.75 -4.39 -2.64
C ASP A 218 -13.88 -4.63 -1.40
N VAL A 219 -12.58 -4.81 -1.61
CA VAL A 219 -11.63 -5.06 -0.50
C VAL A 219 -11.36 -3.78 0.30
N PHE A 220 -11.25 -2.62 -0.37
CA PHE A 220 -10.98 -1.31 0.23
C PHE A 220 -12.00 -0.26 -0.27
N PRO A 221 -13.22 -0.23 0.25
CA PRO A 221 -14.26 0.68 -0.23
C PRO A 221 -13.89 2.16 -0.04
N VAL A 222 -13.25 2.48 1.08
CA VAL A 222 -12.82 3.84 1.42
C VAL A 222 -11.30 3.96 1.32
N ARG A 223 -10.83 5.07 0.74
CA ARG A 223 -9.42 5.45 0.73
C ARG A 223 -9.27 6.97 0.79
N ALA A 224 -8.47 7.44 1.72
CA ALA A 224 -8.17 8.86 1.86
C ALA A 224 -7.20 9.35 0.77
N GLY A 225 -7.32 10.62 0.43
CA GLY A 225 -6.45 11.32 -0.51
C GLY A 225 -6.95 11.27 -1.96
N SER A 226 -6.62 12.31 -2.70
CA SER A 226 -6.79 12.38 -4.16
C SER A 226 -5.81 13.36 -4.78
N VAL A 227 -5.40 13.07 -6.01
CA VAL A 227 -4.62 13.97 -6.87
C VAL A 227 -5.43 14.18 -8.14
N GLY A 228 -5.72 15.45 -8.48
CA GLY A 228 -6.52 15.80 -9.66
C GLY A 228 -5.83 15.41 -10.97
N ALA A 229 -6.60 15.42 -12.04
CA ALA A 229 -6.12 15.12 -13.38
C ALA A 229 -5.11 16.19 -13.87
N GLY A 230 -4.23 15.77 -14.82
CA GLY A 230 -3.22 16.64 -15.44
C GLY A 230 -1.96 16.85 -14.61
N VAL A 231 -1.77 16.10 -13.52
CA VAL A 231 -0.56 16.17 -12.67
C VAL A 231 0.58 15.32 -13.25
N LEU A 232 0.26 14.16 -13.79
CA LEU A 232 1.23 13.36 -14.54
C LEU A 232 1.24 13.83 -16.01
N PRO A 233 2.42 13.93 -16.64
CA PRO A 233 2.49 14.33 -18.07
C PRO A 233 1.68 13.36 -18.95
N SER A 234 0.85 13.90 -19.84
CA SER A 234 -0.02 13.11 -20.71
C SER A 234 0.73 12.09 -21.59
N GLY A 235 1.96 12.41 -22.03
CA GLY A 235 2.81 11.49 -22.79
C GLY A 235 3.42 10.34 -21.96
N TRP A 236 3.11 10.23 -20.68
CA TRP A 236 3.50 9.09 -19.83
C TRP A 236 2.40 8.04 -19.71
N LEU A 237 1.16 8.46 -19.92
CA LEU A 237 -0.01 7.58 -19.87
C LEU A 237 -0.09 6.72 -21.13
N PRO A 238 -0.57 5.46 -21.03
CA PRO A 238 -0.74 4.56 -22.17
C PRO A 238 -1.86 5.00 -23.12
#